data_d7651ff2cc525803d0fc2ac0625048f6
#
_entry.id   d7651ff2cc525803d0fc2ac0625048f6
#
_cell.length_a   1.000
_cell.length_b   1.000
_cell.length_c   1.000
_cell.angle_alpha   90.00
_cell.angle_beta   90.00
_cell.angle_gamma   90.00
#
_symmetry.space_group_name_H-M   'P 1'
#
loop_
_entity.id
_entity.type
_entity.pdbx_description
1 polymer ?
#
loop_
_entity_poly.entity_id
_entity_poly.type
_entity_poly.pdbx_seq_one_letter_code
_entity_poly.pdbx_strand_id
1 'polypeptide(L)'
;MKRLIAISASAALLAAACLIFQQTATKAQQAGGQQNPPPGQQPQGPPRGQGRGPGIEALAVDEHAGFEAIFDGKTLKGWDGDPQFWRVENETIIGESTAEKPVKVNTFLIWRGGQPKDFELKLEYRMNSTNSGVQYRSVELPDVGKWVLKGYQADIDFENRYTGQLYEERGRGFLAMRGQMTRLQPSKKQIIANLRSGDELKALIKNNDWNQVHIIARGNVLTHIFNGHLMAQAVDDDAAGRAMSGLLGFQMHTGPPMKLELRNLWLKNL
;
A
#
# COMPACT_ATOMS: atom_id res chain seq x y z
N MET A 1 -37.90 2.89 -53.35
CA MET A 1 -39.09 3.32 -52.61
C MET A 1 -38.65 4.00 -51.34
N LYS A 2 -39.04 5.24 -51.25
CA LYS A 2 -38.79 6.23 -50.18
C LYS A 2 -39.43 5.79 -48.86
N ARG A 3 -38.78 6.07 -47.73
CA ARG A 3 -39.41 6.68 -46.54
C ARG A 3 -38.36 7.31 -45.62
N LEU A 4 -38.30 8.61 -45.69
CA LEU A 4 -37.91 9.56 -44.63
C LEU A 4 -38.95 9.51 -43.49
N ILE A 5 -38.57 9.99 -42.31
CA ILE A 5 -39.36 10.66 -41.26
C ILE A 5 -38.63 10.32 -39.95
N ALA A 6 -38.35 11.13 -38.97
CA ALA A 6 -38.42 12.58 -38.79
C ALA A 6 -37.58 12.88 -37.53
N ILE A 7 -36.97 14.03 -37.56
CA ILE A 7 -36.33 14.70 -36.40
C ILE A 7 -37.49 15.29 -35.57
N SER A 8 -37.49 15.07 -34.27
CA SER A 8 -38.20 15.95 -33.36
C SER A 8 -37.30 16.39 -32.22
N ALA A 9 -37.07 17.68 -32.25
CA ALA A 9 -36.47 18.46 -31.18
C ALA A 9 -37.38 18.49 -29.95
N SER A 10 -36.79 18.43 -28.78
CA SER A 10 -37.35 18.97 -27.54
C SER A 10 -36.17 19.49 -26.69
N ALA A 11 -35.78 20.71 -27.06
CA ALA A 11 -35.09 21.61 -26.15
C ALA A 11 -36.18 22.50 -25.53
N ALA A 12 -36.01 22.73 -24.27
CA ALA A 12 -36.49 23.83 -23.44
C ALA A 12 -37.28 23.39 -22.19
N LEU A 13 -36.91 24.07 -21.12
CA LEU A 13 -37.49 24.13 -19.77
C LEU A 13 -36.80 23.29 -18.72
N LEU A 14 -35.80 23.96 -18.08
CA LEU A 14 -35.59 23.97 -16.63
C LEU A 14 -34.45 24.96 -16.28
N ALA A 15 -34.79 26.24 -16.49
CA ALA A 15 -34.13 27.37 -15.86
C ALA A 15 -35.22 28.07 -15.02
N ALA A 16 -35.23 27.80 -13.69
CA ALA A 16 -35.85 28.66 -12.68
C ALA A 16 -35.98 27.87 -11.36
N ALA A 17 -34.94 27.88 -10.53
CA ALA A 17 -35.06 27.72 -9.07
C ALA A 17 -33.67 27.99 -8.40
N CYS A 18 -33.18 29.21 -8.61
CA CYS A 18 -32.08 29.79 -7.83
C CYS A 18 -32.46 31.22 -7.55
N LEU A 19 -33.22 31.44 -6.48
CA LEU A 19 -33.38 32.74 -5.79
C LEU A 19 -34.38 32.53 -4.65
N ILE A 20 -34.04 32.99 -3.50
CA ILE A 20 -34.77 33.03 -2.22
C ILE A 20 -34.16 32.10 -1.18
N PHE A 21 -33.09 32.56 -0.55
CA PHE A 21 -32.84 32.53 0.88
C PHE A 21 -31.66 33.45 1.19
N GLN A 22 -31.92 34.74 1.06
CA GLN A 22 -31.17 35.80 1.79
C GLN A 22 -32.18 36.59 2.59
N GLN A 23 -31.73 36.97 3.79
CA GLN A 23 -32.36 37.88 4.74
C GLN A 23 -33.22 37.24 5.84
N THR A 24 -32.55 36.96 6.95
CA THR A 24 -32.96 37.47 8.29
C THR A 24 -31.78 37.45 9.25
N ALA A 25 -31.00 38.52 9.21
CA ALA A 25 -30.14 38.93 10.32
C ALA A 25 -30.73 40.21 10.87
N THR A 26 -31.36 40.17 12.02
CA THR A 26 -31.77 41.37 12.73
C THR A 26 -31.40 41.28 14.21
N LYS A 27 -30.43 42.06 14.56
CA LYS A 27 -30.25 42.85 15.81
C LYS A 27 -30.91 42.31 17.09
N ALA A 28 -30.04 41.91 18.04
CA ALA A 28 -30.24 42.23 19.45
C ALA A 28 -28.92 42.78 19.97
N GLN A 29 -28.92 44.08 20.19
CA GLN A 29 -27.82 44.84 20.79
C GLN A 29 -28.38 45.49 22.07
N GLN A 30 -27.51 45.51 23.15
CA GLN A 30 -27.64 46.20 24.43
C GLN A 30 -28.39 45.41 25.54
N ALA A 31 -27.83 45.15 26.68
CA ALA A 31 -27.09 45.95 27.66
C ALA A 31 -26.61 45.02 28.79
N GLY A 32 -25.48 45.28 29.37
CA GLY A 32 -25.05 44.54 30.55
C GLY A 32 -23.61 44.88 30.96
N GLY A 33 -23.45 45.79 31.88
CA GLY A 33 -22.25 46.43 32.36
C GLY A 33 -21.04 45.56 32.62
N GLN A 34 -19.90 46.14 32.31
CA GLN A 34 -18.59 45.70 32.78
C GLN A 34 -18.50 45.84 34.28
N GLN A 35 -18.40 44.73 34.98
CA GLN A 35 -17.84 44.71 36.35
C GLN A 35 -16.42 44.12 36.24
N ASN A 36 -15.42 44.92 36.57
CA ASN A 36 -14.05 44.48 36.71
C ASN A 36 -13.95 43.48 37.88
N PRO A 37 -13.28 42.34 37.69
CA PRO A 37 -12.98 41.42 38.78
C PRO A 37 -11.91 42.03 39.72
N PRO A 38 -11.92 41.71 41.02
CA PRO A 38 -10.97 42.21 42.00
C PRO A 38 -9.54 41.72 41.70
N PRO A 39 -8.52 42.52 42.07
CA PRO A 39 -7.12 42.15 41.83
C PRO A 39 -6.69 41.03 42.79
N GLY A 40 -6.26 39.87 42.27
CA GLY A 40 -5.59 38.90 43.12
C GLY A 40 -5.82 37.42 42.88
N GLN A 41 -6.25 37.00 41.70
CA GLN A 41 -6.16 35.57 41.37
C GLN A 41 -5.58 35.40 39.94
N GLN A 42 -4.30 35.03 39.90
CA GLN A 42 -3.71 34.50 38.66
C GLN A 42 -4.43 33.17 38.30
N PRO A 43 -4.78 32.94 37.03
CA PRO A 43 -5.29 31.64 36.64
C PRO A 43 -4.21 30.59 36.91
N GLN A 44 -4.50 29.68 37.83
CA GLN A 44 -3.70 28.50 38.01
C GLN A 44 -3.82 27.70 36.71
N GLY A 45 -2.71 27.58 35.96
CA GLY A 45 -2.62 26.70 34.82
C GLY A 45 -2.95 25.25 35.24
N PRO A 46 -3.38 24.40 34.29
CA PRO A 46 -3.73 23.02 34.61
C PRO A 46 -2.58 22.35 35.34
N PRO A 47 -2.85 21.45 36.31
CA PRO A 47 -1.83 20.83 37.12
C PRO A 47 -0.79 20.14 36.23
N ARG A 48 0.46 20.59 36.30
CA ARG A 48 1.61 19.89 35.72
C ARG A 48 1.80 18.59 36.49
N GLY A 49 1.77 17.49 35.74
CA GLY A 49 2.41 16.27 36.19
C GLY A 49 1.48 15.15 36.61
N GLN A 50 0.83 14.56 35.65
CA GLN A 50 0.78 13.09 35.64
C GLN A 50 1.80 12.66 34.62
N GLY A 51 2.85 11.95 35.08
CA GLY A 51 3.91 11.42 34.23
C GLY A 51 3.29 10.63 33.10
N ARG A 52 3.48 11.10 31.87
CA ARG A 52 3.27 10.25 30.70
C ARG A 52 4.17 9.04 30.91
N GLY A 53 3.57 7.88 31.10
CA GLY A 53 4.28 6.62 30.96
C GLY A 53 5.11 6.64 29.66
N PRO A 54 6.10 5.78 29.50
CA PRO A 54 6.92 5.77 28.28
C PRO A 54 5.98 5.83 27.07
N GLY A 55 6.13 6.88 26.26
CA GLY A 55 5.31 7.08 25.08
C GLY A 55 5.46 5.83 24.20
N ILE A 56 4.37 5.42 23.57
CA ILE A 56 4.46 4.40 22.53
C ILE A 56 5.33 4.99 21.41
N GLU A 57 6.52 4.45 21.21
CA GLU A 57 7.39 4.85 20.11
C GLU A 57 6.75 4.45 18.78
N ALA A 58 6.84 5.32 17.80
CA ALA A 58 6.49 4.97 16.43
C ALA A 58 7.41 3.83 15.97
N LEU A 59 6.88 2.91 15.14
CA LEU A 59 7.66 1.82 14.57
C LEU A 59 8.89 2.41 13.84
N ALA A 60 10.09 2.09 14.33
CA ALA A 60 11.33 2.55 13.70
C ALA A 60 11.53 1.78 12.39
N VAL A 61 11.31 2.43 11.24
CA VAL A 61 11.44 1.79 9.93
C VAL A 61 12.91 1.52 9.60
N ASP A 62 13.82 2.33 10.12
CA ASP A 62 15.26 2.26 9.85
C ASP A 62 16.02 1.30 10.77
N GLU A 63 15.36 0.75 11.81
CA GLU A 63 16.00 -0.21 12.67
C GLU A 63 16.14 -1.57 11.99
N HIS A 64 17.40 -2.08 11.94
CA HIS A 64 17.74 -3.37 11.34
C HIS A 64 18.26 -4.39 12.37
N ALA A 65 17.98 -4.21 13.66
CA ALA A 65 18.40 -5.15 14.71
C ALA A 65 17.83 -6.56 14.45
N GLY A 66 18.74 -7.53 14.26
CA GLY A 66 18.40 -8.92 13.95
C GLY A 66 17.96 -9.17 12.49
N PHE A 67 18.11 -8.19 11.60
CA PHE A 67 17.93 -8.37 10.17
C PHE A 67 19.25 -8.68 9.47
N GLU A 68 19.16 -9.45 8.40
CA GLU A 68 20.25 -9.75 7.48
C GLU A 68 20.00 -9.07 6.14
N ALA A 69 21.04 -8.46 5.54
CA ALA A 69 20.93 -7.91 4.20
C ALA A 69 20.83 -9.06 3.18
N ILE A 70 19.78 -9.06 2.36
CA ILE A 70 19.57 -10.06 1.30
C ILE A 70 19.93 -9.52 -0.09
N PHE A 71 20.47 -8.32 -0.15
CA PHE A 71 21.05 -7.69 -1.33
C PHE A 71 22.38 -7.02 -0.94
N ASP A 72 23.44 -7.28 -1.72
CA ASP A 72 24.80 -6.84 -1.42
C ASP A 72 25.11 -5.42 -1.94
N GLY A 73 24.13 -4.76 -2.59
CA GLY A 73 24.32 -3.45 -3.21
C GLY A 73 25.09 -3.47 -4.52
N LYS A 74 25.59 -4.62 -4.99
CA LYS A 74 26.53 -4.71 -6.11
C LYS A 74 26.12 -5.70 -7.19
N THR A 75 25.51 -6.82 -6.80
CA THR A 75 25.25 -7.93 -7.71
C THR A 75 23.86 -8.53 -7.47
N LEU A 76 23.35 -9.25 -8.45
CA LEU A 76 22.16 -10.09 -8.27
C LEU A 76 22.49 -11.50 -7.73
N LYS A 77 23.62 -11.66 -7.03
CA LYS A 77 23.97 -12.94 -6.40
C LYS A 77 22.87 -13.35 -5.41
N GLY A 78 22.36 -14.57 -5.55
CA GLY A 78 21.24 -15.05 -4.74
C GLY A 78 19.85 -14.62 -5.23
N TRP A 79 19.80 -13.93 -6.37
CA TRP A 79 18.57 -13.53 -7.05
C TRP A 79 18.52 -14.14 -8.46
N ASP A 80 17.33 -14.53 -8.90
CA ASP A 80 17.11 -15.18 -10.20
C ASP A 80 15.87 -14.54 -10.87
N GLY A 81 16.09 -13.95 -12.03
CA GLY A 81 15.08 -13.28 -12.84
C GLY A 81 15.55 -13.13 -14.28
N ASP A 82 14.68 -12.68 -15.16
CA ASP A 82 15.01 -12.48 -16.56
C ASP A 82 16.07 -11.39 -16.71
N PRO A 83 17.30 -11.72 -17.21
CA PRO A 83 18.38 -10.75 -17.31
C PRO A 83 18.11 -9.62 -18.32
N GLN A 84 17.09 -9.75 -19.17
CA GLN A 84 16.70 -8.66 -20.06
C GLN A 84 16.02 -7.49 -19.32
N PHE A 85 15.45 -7.75 -18.13
CA PHE A 85 14.76 -6.75 -17.32
C PHE A 85 15.54 -6.33 -16.09
N TRP A 86 16.33 -7.24 -15.47
CA TRP A 86 16.91 -7.02 -14.15
C TRP A 86 18.42 -6.78 -14.21
N ARG A 87 18.88 -5.74 -13.51
CA ARG A 87 20.30 -5.40 -13.35
C ARG A 87 20.54 -4.65 -12.04
N VAL A 88 21.79 -4.37 -11.73
CA VAL A 88 22.19 -3.51 -10.60
C VAL A 88 22.86 -2.27 -11.12
N GLU A 89 22.45 -1.11 -10.63
CA GLU A 89 23.07 0.20 -10.89
C GLU A 89 23.03 1.03 -9.60
N ASN A 90 24.14 1.68 -9.24
CA ASN A 90 24.20 2.59 -8.10
C ASN A 90 23.59 2.01 -6.81
N GLU A 91 24.04 0.84 -6.42
CA GLU A 91 23.58 0.09 -5.22
C GLU A 91 22.08 -0.19 -5.20
N THR A 92 21.45 -0.25 -6.37
CA THR A 92 20.01 -0.41 -6.54
C THR A 92 19.73 -1.53 -7.52
N ILE A 93 18.80 -2.40 -7.20
CA ILE A 93 18.23 -3.35 -8.17
C ILE A 93 17.29 -2.57 -9.08
N ILE A 94 17.49 -2.67 -10.37
CA ILE A 94 16.65 -2.06 -11.40
C ILE A 94 15.89 -3.16 -12.13
N GLY A 95 14.56 -3.06 -12.11
CA GLY A 95 13.67 -3.78 -13.02
C GLY A 95 13.15 -2.80 -14.07
N GLU A 96 13.44 -3.05 -15.36
CA GLU A 96 13.05 -2.11 -16.41
C GLU A 96 12.57 -2.83 -17.66
N SER A 97 11.45 -2.35 -18.21
CA SER A 97 10.94 -2.73 -19.53
C SER A 97 10.84 -1.51 -20.43
N THR A 98 10.95 -1.74 -21.73
CA THR A 98 10.82 -0.70 -22.75
C THR A 98 9.77 -1.08 -23.78
N ALA A 99 9.44 -0.18 -24.70
CA ALA A 99 8.52 -0.48 -25.80
C ALA A 99 9.05 -1.60 -26.70
N GLU A 100 10.39 -1.69 -26.86
CA GLU A 100 11.07 -2.73 -27.66
C GLU A 100 11.20 -4.06 -26.89
N LYS A 101 11.21 -3.98 -25.56
CA LYS A 101 11.31 -5.14 -24.65
C LYS A 101 10.15 -5.13 -23.65
N PRO A 102 8.91 -5.37 -24.10
CA PRO A 102 7.75 -5.37 -23.21
C PRO A 102 7.70 -6.64 -22.36
N VAL A 103 7.15 -6.52 -21.17
CA VAL A 103 6.79 -7.66 -20.32
C VAL A 103 5.56 -8.34 -20.92
N LYS A 104 5.69 -9.56 -21.41
CA LYS A 104 4.59 -10.31 -22.05
C LYS A 104 3.72 -11.06 -21.06
N VAL A 105 4.29 -11.45 -19.93
CA VAL A 105 3.64 -12.15 -18.82
C VAL A 105 4.27 -11.63 -17.53
N ASN A 106 3.50 -11.45 -16.46
CA ASN A 106 4.06 -11.04 -15.17
C ASN A 106 5.19 -11.97 -14.78
N THR A 107 6.39 -11.43 -14.60
CA THR A 107 7.62 -12.15 -14.29
C THR A 107 8.29 -11.54 -13.08
N PHE A 108 9.14 -12.29 -12.41
CA PHE A 108 9.65 -11.90 -11.10
C PHE A 108 11.17 -12.04 -11.01
N LEU A 109 11.77 -11.15 -10.22
CA LEU A 109 13.09 -11.37 -9.65
C LEU A 109 12.92 -12.14 -8.35
N ILE A 110 13.37 -13.38 -8.30
CA ILE A 110 13.12 -14.32 -7.21
C ILE A 110 14.36 -14.45 -6.33
N TRP A 111 14.19 -14.26 -5.03
CA TRP A 111 15.25 -14.54 -4.06
C TRP A 111 15.42 -16.05 -3.87
N ARG A 112 16.65 -16.53 -4.03
CA ARG A 112 17.01 -17.96 -3.94
C ARG A 112 17.69 -18.32 -2.60
N GLY A 113 17.75 -17.39 -1.65
CA GLY A 113 18.37 -17.61 -0.36
C GLY A 113 17.52 -18.44 0.62
N GLY A 114 16.27 -18.77 0.27
CA GLY A 114 15.41 -19.60 1.10
C GLY A 114 13.93 -19.42 0.83
N GLN A 115 13.12 -20.05 1.71
CA GLN A 115 11.66 -19.98 1.69
C GLN A 115 11.16 -19.60 3.08
N PRO A 116 11.26 -18.33 3.49
CA PRO A 116 10.92 -17.91 4.83
C PRO A 116 9.47 -18.25 5.18
N LYS A 117 9.29 -18.71 6.43
CA LYS A 117 7.99 -19.06 6.99
C LYS A 117 7.40 -17.87 7.74
N ASP A 118 7.98 -17.59 8.91
CA ASP A 118 7.66 -16.43 9.71
C ASP A 118 8.81 -15.43 9.59
N PHE A 119 8.52 -14.21 9.16
CA PHE A 119 9.58 -13.26 8.82
C PHE A 119 9.11 -11.82 8.89
N GLU A 120 10.10 -10.92 8.95
CA GLU A 120 9.97 -9.52 8.62
C GLU A 120 10.84 -9.20 7.40
N LEU A 121 10.30 -8.50 6.42
CA LEU A 121 11.02 -8.02 5.23
C LEU A 121 10.90 -6.50 5.17
N LYS A 122 12.03 -5.80 5.18
CA LYS A 122 12.12 -4.35 4.97
C LYS A 122 12.83 -4.05 3.66
N LEU A 123 12.33 -3.07 2.93
CA LEU A 123 12.96 -2.57 1.71
C LEU A 123 12.50 -1.16 1.38
N GLU A 124 13.19 -0.54 0.43
CA GLU A 124 12.75 0.70 -0.19
C GLU A 124 12.51 0.47 -1.68
N TYR A 125 11.46 1.09 -2.21
CA TYR A 125 11.16 1.08 -3.64
C TYR A 125 10.89 2.49 -4.18
N ARG A 126 11.13 2.63 -5.47
CA ARG A 126 10.70 3.75 -6.30
C ARG A 126 10.28 3.23 -7.67
N MET A 127 9.23 3.80 -8.26
CA MET A 127 8.77 3.40 -9.59
C MET A 127 8.20 4.58 -10.36
N ASN A 128 8.13 4.45 -11.68
CA ASN A 128 7.71 5.53 -12.57
C ASN A 128 6.47 5.24 -13.41
N SER A 129 5.93 4.03 -13.38
CA SER A 129 4.80 3.65 -14.24
C SER A 129 4.18 2.33 -13.79
N THR A 130 2.95 2.08 -14.18
CA THR A 130 2.20 0.83 -14.11
C THR A 130 2.07 0.21 -12.70
N ASN A 131 2.26 -1.08 -12.59
CA ASN A 131 2.07 -1.87 -11.37
C ASN A 131 3.27 -2.76 -11.11
N SER A 132 3.48 -3.10 -9.86
CA SER A 132 4.47 -4.04 -9.35
C SER A 132 3.97 -4.64 -8.04
N GLY A 133 4.81 -5.38 -7.34
CA GLY A 133 4.52 -5.89 -6.02
C GLY A 133 5.66 -6.68 -5.43
N VAL A 134 5.62 -6.79 -4.11
CA VAL A 134 6.50 -7.65 -3.34
C VAL A 134 5.77 -8.94 -3.05
N GLN A 135 6.18 -10.00 -3.73
CA GLN A 135 5.64 -11.35 -3.52
C GLN A 135 6.33 -12.06 -2.37
N TYR A 136 5.55 -12.81 -1.61
CA TYR A 136 6.07 -13.61 -0.50
C TYR A 136 5.24 -14.87 -0.27
N ARG A 137 5.85 -15.86 0.39
CA ARG A 137 5.26 -17.20 0.56
C ARG A 137 4.70 -17.75 -0.76
N SER A 138 5.47 -17.52 -1.83
CA SER A 138 5.04 -17.83 -3.20
C SER A 138 5.64 -19.14 -3.70
N VAL A 139 4.99 -19.70 -4.73
CA VAL A 139 5.46 -20.86 -5.46
C VAL A 139 5.67 -20.50 -6.94
N GLU A 140 6.64 -21.16 -7.58
CA GLU A 140 6.83 -21.01 -9.03
C GLU A 140 5.76 -21.77 -9.82
N LEU A 141 5.41 -21.21 -10.97
CA LEU A 141 4.49 -21.82 -11.93
C LEU A 141 5.23 -22.07 -13.26
N PRO A 142 6.11 -23.09 -13.34
CA PRO A 142 6.95 -23.33 -14.52
C PRO A 142 6.13 -23.61 -15.79
N ASP A 143 4.94 -24.19 -15.66
CA ASP A 143 4.03 -24.44 -16.79
C ASP A 143 3.44 -23.14 -17.38
N VAL A 144 3.43 -22.03 -16.62
CA VAL A 144 3.03 -20.71 -17.11
C VAL A 144 4.21 -19.97 -17.73
N GLY A 145 5.38 -20.11 -17.14
CA GLY A 145 6.62 -19.51 -17.62
C GLY A 145 7.72 -19.53 -16.56
N LYS A 146 8.94 -19.39 -17.04
CA LYS A 146 10.10 -19.20 -16.15
C LYS A 146 9.93 -17.91 -15.36
N TRP A 147 10.28 -17.93 -14.08
CA TRP A 147 10.15 -16.80 -13.15
C TRP A 147 8.72 -16.29 -12.96
N VAL A 148 7.71 -17.12 -13.12
CA VAL A 148 6.32 -16.79 -12.81
C VAL A 148 5.98 -17.30 -11.41
N LEU A 149 5.44 -16.41 -10.57
CA LEU A 149 5.05 -16.73 -9.20
C LEU A 149 3.53 -16.71 -9.01
N LYS A 150 3.08 -17.48 -8.02
CA LYS A 150 1.76 -17.43 -7.40
C LYS A 150 1.95 -17.30 -5.89
N GLY A 151 1.23 -16.39 -5.24
CA GLY A 151 1.27 -16.23 -3.78
C GLY A 151 0.83 -14.86 -3.31
N TYR A 152 1.06 -14.54 -2.03
CA TYR A 152 0.72 -13.25 -1.47
C TYR A 152 1.60 -12.14 -2.04
N GLN A 153 0.99 -10.96 -2.19
CA GLN A 153 1.65 -9.78 -2.74
C GLN A 153 1.28 -8.52 -1.96
N ALA A 154 2.28 -7.78 -1.54
CA ALA A 154 2.12 -6.39 -1.18
C ALA A 154 2.14 -5.57 -2.46
N ASP A 155 0.98 -5.08 -2.88
CA ASP A 155 0.84 -4.36 -4.13
C ASP A 155 1.56 -3.02 -4.10
N ILE A 156 2.15 -2.69 -5.24
CA ILE A 156 2.76 -1.39 -5.55
C ILE A 156 2.20 -0.93 -6.90
N ASP A 157 1.57 0.23 -6.94
CA ASP A 157 0.95 0.80 -8.13
C ASP A 157 1.32 2.28 -8.25
N PHE A 158 1.81 2.71 -9.40
CA PHE A 158 2.28 4.08 -9.62
C PHE A 158 1.19 5.13 -9.38
N GLU A 159 -0.06 4.85 -9.74
CA GLU A 159 -1.19 5.73 -9.47
C GLU A 159 -1.75 5.57 -8.05
N ASN A 160 -1.14 4.71 -7.26
CA ASN A 160 -1.51 4.41 -5.88
C ASN A 160 -2.99 3.98 -5.73
N ARG A 161 -3.55 3.32 -6.73
CA ARG A 161 -4.87 2.67 -6.62
C ARG A 161 -4.79 1.46 -5.70
N TYR A 162 -3.72 0.68 -5.83
CA TYR A 162 -3.54 -0.61 -5.17
C TYR A 162 -2.43 -0.64 -4.12
N THR A 163 -1.51 0.34 -4.10
CA THR A 163 -0.35 0.35 -3.21
C THR A 163 -0.74 0.12 -1.75
N GLY A 164 -0.07 -0.85 -1.13
CA GLY A 164 -0.25 -1.24 0.27
C GLY A 164 -1.36 -2.25 0.51
N GLN A 165 -2.16 -2.62 -0.51
CA GLN A 165 -3.16 -3.67 -0.40
C GLN A 165 -2.50 -5.05 -0.33
N LEU A 166 -3.21 -6.01 0.24
CA LEU A 166 -2.82 -7.42 0.24
C LEU A 166 -3.59 -8.13 -0.86
N TYR A 167 -2.84 -8.60 -1.83
CA TYR A 167 -3.32 -9.34 -2.99
C TYR A 167 -2.76 -10.76 -2.99
N GLU A 168 -3.39 -11.67 -3.65
CA GLU A 168 -2.84 -13.00 -3.92
C GLU A 168 -2.80 -13.22 -5.43
N GLU A 169 -1.58 -13.10 -5.97
CA GLU A 169 -1.30 -13.25 -7.41
C GLU A 169 -1.66 -14.67 -7.86
N ARG A 170 -2.46 -14.76 -8.92
CA ARG A 170 -2.97 -16.03 -9.47
C ARG A 170 -3.69 -16.92 -8.46
N GLY A 171 -4.23 -16.30 -7.39
CA GLY A 171 -4.93 -16.97 -6.31
C GLY A 171 -6.31 -16.34 -6.06
N ARG A 172 -6.59 -16.01 -4.79
CA ARG A 172 -7.90 -15.52 -4.33
C ARG A 172 -8.12 -14.02 -4.61
N GLY A 173 -7.17 -13.31 -5.26
CA GLY A 173 -7.27 -11.89 -5.57
C GLY A 173 -7.08 -10.99 -4.35
N PHE A 174 -7.82 -9.88 -4.24
CA PHE A 174 -7.69 -8.98 -3.09
C PHE A 174 -8.14 -9.63 -1.80
N LEU A 175 -7.23 -9.70 -0.84
CA LEU A 175 -7.44 -10.29 0.48
C LEU A 175 -7.73 -9.24 1.54
N ALA A 176 -7.07 -8.09 1.48
CA ALA A 176 -7.37 -6.90 2.28
C ALA A 176 -7.08 -5.64 1.48
N MET A 177 -8.05 -4.74 1.39
CA MET A 177 -7.86 -3.44 0.76
C MET A 177 -7.08 -2.52 1.71
N ARG A 178 -6.47 -1.47 1.16
CA ARG A 178 -5.81 -0.44 1.97
C ARG A 178 -6.78 0.16 2.99
N GLY A 179 -6.34 0.21 4.25
CA GLY A 179 -7.16 0.66 5.37
C GLY A 179 -8.00 -0.42 6.04
N GLN A 180 -7.86 -1.69 5.64
CA GLN A 180 -8.66 -2.78 6.17
C GLN A 180 -7.82 -3.80 6.95
N MET A 181 -8.43 -4.34 7.99
CA MET A 181 -8.06 -5.61 8.60
C MET A 181 -9.14 -6.65 8.25
N THR A 182 -8.73 -7.78 7.67
CA THR A 182 -9.65 -8.82 7.20
C THR A 182 -9.40 -10.15 7.90
N ARG A 183 -10.43 -10.98 7.94
CA ARG A 183 -10.36 -12.39 8.26
C ARG A 183 -10.79 -13.21 7.05
N LEU A 184 -9.94 -14.13 6.64
CA LEU A 184 -10.15 -14.99 5.48
C LEU A 184 -10.51 -16.38 5.97
N GLN A 185 -11.58 -16.92 5.45
CA GLN A 185 -12.07 -18.29 5.71
C GLN A 185 -12.40 -18.93 4.37
N PRO A 186 -12.56 -20.25 4.27
CA PRO A 186 -13.01 -20.87 3.04
C PRO A 186 -14.27 -20.17 2.50
N SER A 187 -14.18 -19.67 1.26
CA SER A 187 -15.27 -18.97 0.56
C SER A 187 -15.81 -17.69 1.23
N LYS A 188 -15.13 -17.15 2.26
CA LYS A 188 -15.58 -15.93 2.95
C LYS A 188 -14.42 -14.99 3.28
N LYS A 189 -14.57 -13.72 2.92
CA LYS A 189 -13.70 -12.62 3.34
C LYS A 189 -14.53 -11.66 4.18
N GLN A 190 -14.06 -11.35 5.39
CA GLN A 190 -14.74 -10.43 6.30
C GLN A 190 -13.81 -9.29 6.69
N ILE A 191 -14.30 -8.06 6.60
CA ILE A 191 -13.62 -6.93 7.23
C ILE A 191 -13.91 -7.02 8.73
N ILE A 192 -12.87 -7.14 9.55
CA ILE A 192 -12.98 -7.21 11.01
C ILE A 192 -12.61 -5.90 11.68
N ALA A 193 -11.88 -5.02 10.99
CA ALA A 193 -11.64 -3.64 11.42
C ALA A 193 -11.32 -2.73 10.23
N ASN A 194 -11.68 -1.46 10.35
CA ASN A 194 -11.16 -0.39 9.51
C ASN A 194 -10.02 0.31 10.27
N LEU A 195 -8.85 0.39 9.66
CA LEU A 195 -7.63 0.95 10.26
C LEU A 195 -7.61 2.47 10.11
N ARG A 196 -7.72 2.93 8.87
CA ARG A 196 -7.83 4.33 8.43
C ARG A 196 -8.52 4.37 7.08
N SER A 197 -8.93 5.56 6.63
CA SER A 197 -9.45 5.65 5.26
C SER A 197 -8.37 5.33 4.23
N GLY A 198 -8.76 4.67 3.15
CA GLY A 198 -7.84 4.32 2.06
C GLY A 198 -7.21 5.55 1.40
N ASP A 199 -7.94 6.68 1.35
CA ASP A 199 -7.45 7.94 0.76
C ASP A 199 -6.43 8.65 1.66
N GLU A 200 -6.66 8.67 2.98
CA GLU A 200 -5.67 9.18 3.94
C GLU A 200 -4.36 8.39 3.87
N LEU A 201 -4.45 7.07 3.78
CA LEU A 201 -3.27 6.21 3.63
C LEU A 201 -2.61 6.37 2.26
N LYS A 202 -3.40 6.58 1.19
CA LYS A 202 -2.89 6.88 -0.16
C LYS A 202 -2.02 8.14 -0.17
N ALA A 203 -2.44 9.18 0.55
CA ALA A 203 -1.72 10.46 0.62
C ALA A 203 -0.32 10.36 1.28
N LEU A 204 -0.03 9.25 1.96
CA LEU A 204 1.27 8.99 2.59
C LEU A 204 2.29 8.33 1.65
N ILE A 205 1.87 7.92 0.46
CA ILE A 205 2.72 7.28 -0.53
C ILE A 205 3.33 8.37 -1.42
N LYS A 206 4.64 8.30 -1.62
CA LYS A 206 5.42 9.28 -2.37
C LYS A 206 5.54 8.84 -3.83
N ASN A 207 4.99 9.62 -4.76
CA ASN A 207 5.13 9.35 -6.19
C ASN A 207 6.53 9.73 -6.67
N ASN A 208 7.14 8.88 -7.51
CA ASN A 208 8.48 9.07 -8.06
C ASN A 208 9.58 9.27 -7.00
N ASP A 209 9.35 8.86 -5.77
CA ASP A 209 10.31 8.98 -4.68
C ASP A 209 10.37 7.66 -3.89
N TRP A 210 11.38 7.54 -3.02
CA TRP A 210 11.59 6.36 -2.22
C TRP A 210 10.49 6.18 -1.16
N ASN A 211 9.88 5.01 -1.19
CA ASN A 211 8.91 4.55 -0.20
C ASN A 211 9.47 3.33 0.54
N GLN A 212 9.29 3.32 1.83
CA GLN A 212 9.66 2.19 2.68
C GLN A 212 8.53 1.17 2.74
N VAL A 213 8.89 -0.10 2.65
CA VAL A 213 7.97 -1.23 2.82
C VAL A 213 8.46 -2.10 3.96
N HIS A 214 7.56 -2.48 4.85
CA HIS A 214 7.79 -3.45 5.89
C HIS A 214 6.65 -4.48 5.86
N ILE A 215 6.98 -5.71 5.50
CA ILE A 215 6.06 -6.84 5.49
C ILE A 215 6.36 -7.71 6.70
N ILE A 216 5.33 -8.04 7.47
CA ILE A 216 5.41 -8.98 8.59
C ILE A 216 4.48 -10.15 8.29
N ALA A 217 5.03 -11.35 8.17
CA ALA A 217 4.28 -12.58 8.04
C ALA A 217 4.59 -13.48 9.25
N ARG A 218 3.63 -13.63 10.15
CA ARG A 218 3.78 -14.44 11.35
C ARG A 218 2.58 -15.36 11.53
N GLY A 219 2.83 -16.67 11.52
CA GLY A 219 1.74 -17.63 11.46
C GLY A 219 0.84 -17.35 10.25
N ASN A 220 -0.44 -17.22 10.48
CA ASN A 220 -1.43 -16.88 9.46
C ASN A 220 -1.80 -15.38 9.44
N VAL A 221 -1.04 -14.53 10.12
CA VAL A 221 -1.23 -13.07 10.11
C VAL A 221 -0.24 -12.43 9.16
N LEU A 222 -0.77 -11.64 8.23
CA LEU A 222 -0.04 -10.94 7.18
C LEU A 222 -0.27 -9.45 7.35
N THR A 223 0.82 -8.67 7.44
CA THR A 223 0.78 -7.24 7.74
C THR A 223 1.63 -6.46 6.74
N HIS A 224 1.05 -5.44 6.13
CA HIS A 224 1.73 -4.52 5.23
C HIS A 224 1.81 -3.14 5.83
N ILE A 225 3.03 -2.61 5.95
CA ILE A 225 3.33 -1.28 6.47
C ILE A 225 4.13 -0.54 5.40
N PHE A 226 3.68 0.66 5.02
CA PHE A 226 4.38 1.53 4.08
C PHE A 226 4.63 2.88 4.73
N ASN A 227 5.85 3.38 4.61
CA ASN A 227 6.29 4.64 5.23
C ASN A 227 5.91 4.75 6.72
N GLY A 228 6.04 3.64 7.47
CA GLY A 228 5.70 3.55 8.89
C GLY A 228 4.19 3.46 9.20
N HIS A 229 3.32 3.35 8.20
CA HIS A 229 1.88 3.29 8.38
C HIS A 229 1.29 1.93 8.01
N LEU A 230 0.46 1.38 8.89
CA LEU A 230 -0.26 0.13 8.63
C LEU A 230 -1.25 0.34 7.48
N MET A 231 -0.98 -0.33 6.35
CA MET A 231 -1.80 -0.23 5.14
C MET A 231 -2.90 -1.29 5.08
N ALA A 232 -2.55 -2.54 5.35
CA ALA A 232 -3.48 -3.65 5.32
C ALA A 232 -3.01 -4.77 6.24
N GLN A 233 -3.96 -5.51 6.80
CA GLN A 233 -3.68 -6.72 7.57
C GLN A 233 -4.70 -7.80 7.24
N ALA A 234 -4.27 -9.06 7.17
CA ALA A 234 -5.18 -10.20 7.06
C ALA A 234 -4.82 -11.28 8.07
N VAL A 235 -5.86 -11.89 8.65
CA VAL A 235 -5.77 -13.16 9.37
C VAL A 235 -6.31 -14.24 8.45
N ASP A 236 -5.42 -15.07 7.90
CA ASP A 236 -5.79 -16.09 6.92
C ASP A 236 -6.08 -17.43 7.60
N ASP A 237 -7.33 -17.63 7.97
CA ASP A 237 -7.84 -18.86 8.58
C ASP A 237 -8.26 -19.92 7.54
N ASP A 238 -8.12 -19.65 6.25
CA ASP A 238 -8.36 -20.64 5.19
C ASP A 238 -7.19 -21.61 5.11
N ALA A 239 -7.24 -22.67 5.89
CA ALA A 239 -6.16 -23.65 6.00
C ALA A 239 -5.81 -24.33 4.67
N ALA A 240 -6.74 -24.43 3.74
CA ALA A 240 -6.52 -25.03 2.41
C ALA A 240 -5.93 -24.02 1.41
N GLY A 241 -6.30 -22.75 1.54
CA GLY A 241 -5.90 -21.70 0.61
C GLY A 241 -4.64 -20.94 1.01
N ARG A 242 -4.26 -20.95 2.31
CA ARG A 242 -3.13 -20.17 2.83
C ARG A 242 -1.79 -20.84 2.56
N ALA A 243 -0.78 -20.03 2.26
CA ALA A 243 0.61 -20.43 2.28
C ALA A 243 1.28 -20.00 3.59
N MET A 244 2.07 -20.92 4.18
CA MET A 244 2.78 -20.66 5.44
C MET A 244 4.28 -20.42 5.26
N SER A 245 4.83 -20.70 4.09
CA SER A 245 6.22 -20.44 3.68
C SER A 245 6.29 -20.36 2.16
N GLY A 246 7.39 -19.91 1.61
CA GLY A 246 7.62 -19.88 0.17
C GLY A 246 8.59 -18.78 -0.25
N LEU A 247 8.71 -18.61 -1.56
CA LEU A 247 9.66 -17.69 -2.19
C LEU A 247 9.28 -16.23 -1.97
N LEU A 248 10.31 -15.37 -2.00
CA LEU A 248 10.20 -13.91 -2.13
C LEU A 248 10.50 -13.51 -3.57
N GLY A 249 9.82 -12.47 -4.07
CA GLY A 249 10.10 -11.95 -5.41
C GLY A 249 9.55 -10.55 -5.65
N PHE A 250 10.08 -9.89 -6.68
CA PHE A 250 9.65 -8.56 -7.13
C PHE A 250 9.09 -8.65 -8.54
N GLN A 251 7.92 -8.04 -8.76
CA GLN A 251 7.18 -8.18 -10.01
C GLN A 251 7.60 -7.16 -11.06
N MET A 252 7.82 -7.65 -12.29
CA MET A 252 7.67 -6.88 -13.52
C MET A 252 6.30 -7.18 -14.11
N HIS A 253 5.45 -6.15 -14.18
CA HIS A 253 4.07 -6.30 -14.62
C HIS A 253 3.93 -6.06 -16.13
N THR A 254 3.02 -6.79 -16.76
CA THR A 254 2.62 -6.51 -18.16
C THR A 254 1.99 -5.13 -18.27
N GLY A 255 2.21 -4.45 -19.39
CA GLY A 255 1.63 -3.13 -19.62
C GLY A 255 2.60 -2.16 -20.29
N PRO A 256 2.43 -0.86 -20.07
CA PRO A 256 3.36 0.16 -20.54
C PRO A 256 4.78 -0.06 -20.01
N PRO A 257 5.80 0.52 -20.68
CA PRO A 257 7.17 0.54 -20.17
C PRO A 257 7.22 1.03 -18.71
N MET A 258 8.01 0.34 -17.90
CA MET A 258 8.13 0.64 -16.48
C MET A 258 9.57 0.56 -16.00
N LYS A 259 9.88 1.30 -14.94
CA LYS A 259 11.10 1.16 -14.16
C LYS A 259 10.73 1.04 -12.69
N LEU A 260 11.18 -0.05 -12.08
CA LEU A 260 11.14 -0.32 -10.66
C LEU A 260 12.56 -0.27 -10.11
N GLU A 261 12.76 0.41 -9.01
CA GLU A 261 14.03 0.53 -8.31
C GLU A 261 13.86 0.03 -6.88
N LEU A 262 14.80 -0.82 -6.41
CA LEU A 262 14.74 -1.46 -5.10
C LEU A 262 16.11 -1.35 -4.41
N ARG A 263 16.10 -1.01 -3.12
CA ARG A 263 17.34 -0.96 -2.30
C ARG A 263 17.04 -1.28 -0.85
N ASN A 264 18.07 -1.42 -0.04
CA ASN A 264 17.96 -1.62 1.41
C ASN A 264 17.07 -2.82 1.76
N LEU A 265 17.39 -3.98 1.15
CA LEU A 265 16.62 -5.22 1.31
C LEU A 265 17.11 -5.99 2.53
N TRP A 266 16.29 -6.07 3.56
CA TRP A 266 16.61 -6.67 4.84
C TRP A 266 15.55 -7.70 5.24
N LEU A 267 16.00 -8.90 5.62
CA LEU A 267 15.14 -10.00 6.04
C LEU A 267 15.51 -10.45 7.45
N LYS A 268 14.48 -10.68 8.25
CA LYS A 268 14.60 -11.29 9.59
C LYS A 268 13.68 -12.51 9.66
N ASN A 269 14.23 -13.68 9.90
CA ASN A 269 13.44 -14.87 10.25
C ASN A 269 13.01 -14.77 11.73
N LEU A 270 11.74 -15.12 12.02
CA LEU A 270 11.12 -15.01 13.34
C LEU A 270 10.98 -16.37 14.01
#